data_2331f2f8a8f61280fb29baf90e2452c6
#
_entry.id   2331f2f8a8f61280fb29baf90e2452c6
#
_cell.length_a   1.000
_cell.length_b   1.000
_cell.length_c   1.000
_cell.angle_alpha   90.00
_cell.angle_beta   90.00
_cell.angle_gamma   90.00
#
_symmetry.space_group_name_H-M   'P 1'
#
loop_
_entity.id
_entity.type
_entity.pdbx_description
1 polymer ?
#
loop_
_entity_poly.entity_id
_entity_poly.type
_entity_poly.pdbx_seq_one_letter_code
_entity_poly.pdbx_strand_id
1 'polypeptide(L)'
;LSLFATPLSMYDSPSMDEINRDLTERLVAESVSLPSVHRSNVGGWHSQPDLAMRPEACFRTLLQYIVTRVRETVEGLVKERGQALPAMRIGAHAWAMVMRNGDYTIPHDHGEAHWSTVYYVDAGDADETAHPDSGLLALVDPRHGGRPMPGLDLVGTTFTARPHTGRLLVFPGWLLHYVNAYRGQRPRVAVSCNVTFELVSPVRDQSTAGSTALRRFTTSAV
;
A
#
# COMPACT_ATOMS: atom_id res chain seq x y z
N LEU A 1 4.19 26.90 3.47
CA LEU A 1 3.20 26.25 2.61
C LEU A 1 3.89 25.19 1.76
N SER A 2 3.55 23.90 1.96
CA SER A 2 4.01 22.81 1.09
C SER A 2 2.95 22.54 0.02
N LEU A 3 3.33 22.62 -1.26
CA LEU A 3 2.46 22.30 -2.38
C LEU A 3 2.77 20.89 -2.90
N PHE A 4 1.72 20.15 -3.25
CA PHE A 4 1.82 18.82 -3.85
C PHE A 4 2.57 17.78 -2.98
N ALA A 5 2.45 17.90 -1.66
CA ALA A 5 3.00 16.90 -0.75
C ALA A 5 2.34 15.53 -1.01
N THR A 6 3.18 14.50 -1.17
CA THR A 6 2.73 13.11 -1.29
C THR A 6 2.59 12.52 0.12
N PRO A 7 1.38 12.13 0.55
CA PRO A 7 1.20 11.54 1.88
C PRO A 7 1.80 10.13 1.95
N LEU A 8 2.52 9.86 3.03
CA LEU A 8 3.00 8.54 3.42
C LEU A 8 2.74 8.35 4.91
N SER A 9 2.02 7.31 5.28
CA SER A 9 1.85 6.91 6.68
C SER A 9 2.57 5.60 6.97
N MET A 10 3.20 5.52 8.12
CA MET A 10 3.87 4.31 8.61
C MET A 10 3.32 3.94 9.98
N TYR A 11 2.99 2.67 10.16
CA TYR A 11 2.47 2.13 11.41
C TYR A 11 3.26 0.89 11.80
N ASP A 12 3.74 0.82 13.01
CA ASP A 12 4.35 -0.38 13.59
C ASP A 12 3.34 -1.08 14.50
N SER A 13 3.19 -2.40 14.37
CA SER A 13 2.21 -3.19 15.12
C SER A 13 2.88 -4.37 15.84
N PRO A 14 3.46 -4.16 17.02
CA PRO A 14 4.09 -5.24 17.79
C PRO A 14 3.09 -6.30 18.28
N SER A 15 1.80 -5.98 18.32
CA SER A 15 0.75 -6.92 18.76
C SER A 15 0.36 -7.97 17.71
N MET A 16 1.00 -7.97 16.53
CA MET A 16 0.69 -8.88 15.42
C MET A 16 1.63 -10.09 15.33
N ASP A 17 2.52 -10.31 16.28
CA ASP A 17 3.57 -11.33 16.18
C ASP A 17 3.04 -12.76 15.99
N GLU A 18 1.96 -13.13 16.67
CA GLU A 18 1.33 -14.44 16.51
C GLU A 18 0.70 -14.61 15.13
N ILE A 19 0.00 -13.56 14.67
CA ILE A 19 -0.60 -13.51 13.34
C ILE A 19 0.49 -13.56 12.26
N ASN A 20 1.60 -12.86 12.45
CA ASN A 20 2.72 -12.86 11.51
C ASN A 20 3.36 -14.24 11.38
N ARG A 21 3.48 -15.00 12.47
CA ARG A 21 3.99 -16.38 12.40
C ARG A 21 3.08 -17.29 11.58
N ASP A 22 1.76 -17.29 11.87
CA ASP A 22 0.79 -18.10 11.13
C ASP A 22 0.78 -17.71 9.63
N LEU A 23 0.77 -16.41 9.33
CA LEU A 23 0.84 -15.92 7.95
C LEU A 23 2.14 -16.33 7.24
N THR A 24 3.29 -16.21 7.92
CA THR A 24 4.60 -16.59 7.35
C THR A 24 4.60 -18.07 6.98
N GLU A 25 4.22 -18.95 7.92
CA GLU A 25 4.19 -20.39 7.68
C GLU A 25 3.31 -20.76 6.48
N ARG A 26 2.09 -20.22 6.42
CA ARG A 26 1.14 -20.47 5.33
C ARG A 26 1.64 -19.94 3.99
N LEU A 27 2.05 -18.68 3.94
CA LEU A 27 2.43 -18.05 2.69
C LEU A 27 3.75 -18.62 2.12
N VAL A 28 4.69 -19.00 2.97
CA VAL A 28 5.89 -19.71 2.55
C VAL A 28 5.56 -21.10 2.01
N ALA A 29 4.67 -21.85 2.65
CA ALA A 29 4.21 -23.16 2.16
C ALA A 29 3.46 -23.02 0.81
N GLU A 30 2.57 -22.05 0.67
CA GLU A 30 1.86 -21.77 -0.59
C GLU A 30 2.83 -21.38 -1.70
N SER A 31 3.88 -20.61 -1.39
CA SER A 31 4.88 -20.18 -2.38
C SER A 31 5.68 -21.32 -3.01
N VAL A 32 5.68 -22.49 -2.40
CA VAL A 32 6.34 -23.69 -2.92
C VAL A 32 5.35 -24.59 -3.70
N SER A 33 4.08 -24.60 -3.29
CA SER A 33 3.06 -25.54 -3.80
C SER A 33 2.12 -24.93 -4.84
N LEU A 34 1.97 -23.61 -4.88
CA LEU A 34 1.06 -22.92 -5.79
C LEU A 34 1.79 -22.11 -6.86
N PRO A 35 1.22 -21.99 -8.07
CA PRO A 35 1.81 -21.19 -9.13
C PRO A 35 1.84 -19.70 -8.75
N SER A 36 2.88 -19.01 -9.16
CA SER A 36 3.01 -17.56 -9.00
C SER A 36 2.20 -16.82 -10.06
N VAL A 37 1.56 -15.72 -9.66
CA VAL A 37 1.03 -14.73 -10.60
C VAL A 37 2.18 -13.84 -11.06
N HIS A 38 2.27 -13.59 -12.36
CA HIS A 38 3.28 -12.72 -12.95
C HIS A 38 2.71 -11.31 -13.13
N ARG A 39 3.28 -10.35 -12.41
CA ARG A 39 2.95 -8.92 -12.43
C ARG A 39 4.25 -8.10 -12.49
N SER A 40 4.50 -7.31 -11.46
CA SER A 40 5.76 -6.56 -11.31
C SER A 40 6.90 -7.39 -10.71
N ASN A 41 6.64 -8.60 -10.23
CA ASN A 41 7.64 -9.47 -9.60
C ASN A 41 8.61 -10.05 -10.64
N VAL A 42 9.90 -9.99 -10.31
CA VAL A 42 10.99 -10.70 -11.01
C VAL A 42 11.59 -11.67 -10.01
N GLY A 43 11.46 -12.96 -10.31
CA GLY A 43 11.59 -14.00 -9.29
C GLY A 43 10.41 -13.90 -8.31
N GLY A 44 10.59 -14.44 -7.13
CA GLY A 44 9.59 -14.36 -6.06
C GLY A 44 8.22 -14.94 -6.42
N TRP A 45 7.51 -15.35 -5.40
CA TRP A 45 6.12 -15.83 -5.55
C TRP A 45 5.13 -14.70 -5.24
N HIS A 46 4.14 -14.55 -6.09
CA HIS A 46 3.02 -13.63 -5.95
C HIS A 46 1.73 -14.45 -5.90
N SER A 47 0.95 -14.33 -4.81
CA SER A 47 -0.33 -15.04 -4.68
C SER A 47 -1.39 -14.50 -5.64
N GLN A 48 -2.52 -15.19 -5.75
CA GLN A 48 -3.74 -14.59 -6.27
C GLN A 48 -4.17 -13.39 -5.39
N PRO A 49 -4.87 -12.39 -5.96
CA PRO A 49 -5.31 -11.19 -5.21
C PRO A 49 -6.59 -11.46 -4.40
N ASP A 50 -6.67 -12.61 -3.75
CA ASP A 50 -7.86 -13.14 -3.07
C ASP A 50 -7.78 -13.09 -1.54
N LEU A 51 -6.68 -12.61 -0.97
CA LEU A 51 -6.44 -12.64 0.48
C LEU A 51 -7.56 -11.97 1.29
N ALA A 52 -8.20 -10.95 0.72
CA ALA A 52 -9.32 -10.26 1.37
C ALA A 52 -10.59 -11.13 1.49
N MET A 53 -10.68 -12.22 0.74
CA MET A 53 -11.82 -13.15 0.73
C MET A 53 -11.55 -14.43 1.48
N ARG A 54 -10.32 -14.67 1.96
CA ARG A 54 -9.93 -15.89 2.65
C ARG A 54 -10.57 -15.98 4.04
N PRO A 55 -11.10 -17.16 4.43
CA PRO A 55 -11.85 -17.32 5.67
C PRO A 55 -10.99 -17.45 6.94
N GLU A 56 -9.69 -17.70 6.81
CA GLU A 56 -8.79 -17.91 7.94
C GLU A 56 -8.64 -16.63 8.79
N ALA A 57 -8.58 -16.84 10.11
CA ALA A 57 -8.56 -15.73 11.08
C ALA A 57 -7.37 -14.78 10.88
N CYS A 58 -6.19 -15.31 10.54
CA CYS A 58 -4.99 -14.50 10.32
C CYS A 58 -5.15 -13.51 9.17
N PHE A 59 -5.73 -13.93 8.02
CA PHE A 59 -6.00 -13.02 6.91
C PHE A 59 -7.05 -11.97 7.28
N ARG A 60 -8.16 -12.37 7.91
CA ARG A 60 -9.20 -11.41 8.32
C ARG A 60 -8.66 -10.36 9.30
N THR A 61 -7.88 -10.79 10.29
CA THR A 61 -7.29 -9.88 11.28
C THR A 61 -6.33 -8.90 10.61
N LEU A 62 -5.44 -9.39 9.73
CA LEU A 62 -4.53 -8.53 8.99
C LEU A 62 -5.27 -7.54 8.10
N LEU A 63 -6.25 -8.00 7.32
CA LEU A 63 -7.01 -7.12 6.41
C LEU A 63 -7.82 -6.08 7.17
N GLN A 64 -8.44 -6.43 8.30
CA GLN A 64 -9.12 -5.49 9.17
C GLN A 64 -8.15 -4.42 9.70
N TYR A 65 -6.95 -4.82 10.13
CA TYR A 65 -5.90 -3.91 10.56
C TYR A 65 -5.53 -2.95 9.43
N ILE A 66 -5.20 -3.45 8.23
CA ILE A 66 -4.81 -2.63 7.07
C ILE A 66 -5.91 -1.61 6.73
N VAL A 67 -7.16 -2.06 6.56
CA VAL A 67 -8.28 -1.19 6.21
C VAL A 67 -8.52 -0.12 7.27
N THR A 68 -8.40 -0.46 8.55
CA THR A 68 -8.52 0.49 9.65
C THR A 68 -7.45 1.58 9.55
N ARG A 69 -6.17 1.21 9.34
CA ARG A 69 -5.07 2.18 9.21
C ARG A 69 -5.18 3.06 7.97
N VAL A 70 -5.62 2.50 6.85
CA VAL A 70 -5.90 3.30 5.65
C VAL A 70 -7.01 4.32 5.91
N ARG A 71 -8.09 3.91 6.57
CA ARG A 71 -9.18 4.81 6.95
C ARG A 71 -8.70 5.93 7.88
N GLU A 72 -7.94 5.61 8.91
CA GLU A 72 -7.34 6.60 9.83
C GLU A 72 -6.42 7.59 9.09
N THR A 73 -5.60 7.11 8.15
CA THR A 73 -4.78 7.96 7.28
C THR A 73 -5.65 8.96 6.52
N VAL A 74 -6.72 8.48 5.88
CA VAL A 74 -7.63 9.33 5.08
C VAL A 74 -8.37 10.32 5.97
N GLU A 75 -8.90 9.88 7.12
CA GLU A 75 -9.59 10.75 8.10
C GLU A 75 -8.65 11.87 8.60
N GLY A 76 -7.38 11.55 8.87
CA GLY A 76 -6.36 12.54 9.26
C GLY A 76 -6.16 13.61 8.19
N LEU A 77 -5.94 13.19 6.93
CA LEU A 77 -5.72 14.08 5.80
C LEU A 77 -6.94 14.97 5.48
N VAL A 78 -8.15 14.43 5.61
CA VAL A 78 -9.40 15.16 5.40
C VAL A 78 -9.60 16.19 6.51
N LYS A 79 -9.30 15.81 7.76
CA LYS A 79 -9.39 16.68 8.94
C LYS A 79 -8.41 17.86 8.85
N GLU A 80 -7.19 17.65 8.40
CA GLU A 80 -6.20 18.72 8.17
C GLU A 80 -6.70 19.78 7.19
N ARG A 81 -7.62 19.41 6.29
CA ARG A 81 -8.29 20.32 5.35
C ARG A 81 -9.59 20.93 5.89
N GLY A 82 -9.89 20.72 7.17
CA GLY A 82 -11.14 21.22 7.80
C GLY A 82 -12.39 20.50 7.31
N GLN A 83 -12.27 19.29 6.80
CA GLN A 83 -13.38 18.49 6.25
C GLN A 83 -13.61 17.24 7.11
N ALA A 84 -14.73 16.56 6.91
CA ALA A 84 -15.03 15.26 7.48
C ALA A 84 -15.15 14.22 6.37
N LEU A 85 -14.68 13.00 6.63
CA LEU A 85 -14.84 11.89 5.68
C LEU A 85 -16.34 11.52 5.62
N PRO A 86 -16.98 11.58 4.44
CA PRO A 86 -18.38 11.16 4.32
C PRO A 86 -18.52 9.65 4.50
N ALA A 87 -19.76 9.15 4.55
CA ALA A 87 -20.01 7.72 4.58
C ALA A 87 -19.49 7.06 3.30
N MET A 88 -18.54 6.14 3.44
CA MET A 88 -17.87 5.47 2.33
C MET A 88 -18.01 3.95 2.45
N ARG A 89 -18.17 3.29 1.30
CA ARG A 89 -17.88 1.87 1.16
C ARG A 89 -16.40 1.72 0.85
N ILE A 90 -15.74 0.77 1.50
CA ILE A 90 -14.31 0.49 1.30
C ILE A 90 -14.20 -0.85 0.61
N GLY A 91 -13.53 -0.87 -0.56
CA GLY A 91 -13.11 -2.08 -1.26
C GLY A 91 -11.63 -2.37 -0.98
N ALA A 92 -11.27 -3.64 -0.88
CA ALA A 92 -9.89 -4.08 -0.64
C ALA A 92 -9.54 -5.27 -1.53
N HIS A 93 -8.40 -5.20 -2.21
CA HIS A 93 -7.79 -6.28 -2.97
C HIS A 93 -6.40 -6.53 -2.43
N ALA A 94 -6.13 -7.73 -1.92
CA ALA A 94 -4.88 -8.02 -1.24
C ALA A 94 -4.22 -9.30 -1.78
N TRP A 95 -2.89 -9.27 -1.83
CA TRP A 95 -2.05 -10.39 -2.26
C TRP A 95 -0.78 -10.47 -1.43
N ALA A 96 -0.15 -11.63 -1.42
CA ALA A 96 1.13 -11.85 -0.77
C ALA A 96 2.27 -11.89 -1.77
N MET A 97 3.44 -11.46 -1.31
CA MET A 97 4.73 -11.60 -1.98
C MET A 97 5.69 -12.35 -1.07
N VAL A 98 6.26 -13.45 -1.57
CA VAL A 98 7.36 -14.19 -0.90
C VAL A 98 8.60 -14.03 -1.75
N MET A 99 9.57 -13.29 -1.26
CA MET A 99 10.84 -13.00 -1.94
C MET A 99 11.98 -13.80 -1.34
N ARG A 100 12.84 -14.34 -2.19
CA ARG A 100 14.07 -15.02 -1.85
C ARG A 100 15.27 -14.25 -2.38
N ASN A 101 16.47 -14.72 -2.09
CA ASN A 101 17.69 -14.04 -2.50
C ASN A 101 17.72 -13.79 -4.01
N GLY A 102 17.84 -12.53 -4.40
CA GLY A 102 17.85 -12.06 -5.78
C GLY A 102 16.52 -11.54 -6.30
N ASP A 103 15.40 -11.86 -5.67
CA ASP A 103 14.07 -11.44 -6.09
C ASP A 103 13.84 -9.94 -5.87
N TYR A 104 13.11 -9.30 -6.80
CA TYR A 104 12.80 -7.87 -6.76
C TYR A 104 11.47 -7.57 -7.47
N THR A 105 11.05 -6.30 -7.47
CA THR A 105 9.95 -5.85 -8.34
C THR A 105 10.43 -4.73 -9.25
N ILE A 106 9.90 -4.70 -10.48
CA ILE A 106 10.10 -3.58 -11.39
C ILE A 106 9.25 -2.37 -10.95
N PRO A 107 9.61 -1.12 -11.35
CA PRO A 107 8.79 0.05 -11.10
C PRO A 107 7.38 -0.11 -11.67
N HIS A 108 6.38 0.14 -10.81
CA HIS A 108 4.95 0.04 -11.15
C HIS A 108 4.12 0.91 -10.21
N ASP A 109 2.86 1.12 -10.56
CA ASP A 109 1.85 1.79 -9.74
C ASP A 109 0.55 0.96 -9.72
N HIS A 110 -0.42 1.45 -8.95
CA HIS A 110 -1.76 0.88 -8.84
C HIS A 110 -2.80 1.96 -9.10
N GLY A 111 -2.76 2.57 -10.30
CA GLY A 111 -3.55 3.75 -10.66
C GLY A 111 -5.07 3.61 -10.52
N GLU A 112 -5.59 2.38 -10.46
CA GLU A 112 -7.02 2.12 -10.20
C GLU A 112 -7.39 2.16 -8.71
N ALA A 113 -6.40 2.13 -7.80
CA ALA A 113 -6.60 2.21 -6.37
C ALA A 113 -6.39 3.63 -5.85
N HIS A 114 -7.17 4.04 -4.84
CA HIS A 114 -6.93 5.31 -4.17
C HIS A 114 -5.70 5.23 -3.26
N TRP A 115 -5.55 4.10 -2.57
CA TRP A 115 -4.43 3.84 -1.67
C TRP A 115 -3.84 2.46 -1.93
N SER A 116 -2.53 2.39 -1.81
CA SER A 116 -1.78 1.14 -1.79
C SER A 116 -1.06 0.98 -0.47
N THR A 117 -0.88 -0.26 -0.06
CA THR A 117 -0.21 -0.58 1.20
C THR A 117 0.77 -1.71 1.03
N VAL A 118 1.78 -1.74 1.89
CA VAL A 118 2.69 -2.87 2.07
C VAL A 118 2.81 -3.16 3.56
N TYR A 119 2.39 -4.35 3.98
CA TYR A 119 2.58 -4.86 5.33
C TYR A 119 3.67 -5.94 5.33
N TYR A 120 4.68 -5.78 6.15
CA TYR A 120 5.76 -6.76 6.29
C TYR A 120 5.40 -7.81 7.33
N VAL A 121 5.01 -8.99 6.85
CA VAL A 121 4.70 -10.16 7.71
C VAL A 121 5.98 -10.71 8.31
N ASP A 122 7.03 -10.89 7.50
CA ASP A 122 8.40 -11.19 7.91
C ASP A 122 9.37 -10.41 7.01
N ALA A 123 10.17 -9.55 7.62
CA ALA A 123 11.16 -8.75 6.90
C ALA A 123 12.33 -9.59 6.35
N GLY A 124 12.45 -10.85 6.76
CA GLY A 124 13.57 -11.72 6.42
C GLY A 124 14.79 -11.50 7.30
N ASP A 125 15.99 -11.76 6.77
CA ASP A 125 17.26 -11.74 7.50
C ASP A 125 18.42 -11.16 6.70
N ALA A 126 18.15 -10.22 5.80
CA ALA A 126 19.20 -9.57 5.04
C ALA A 126 20.20 -8.84 5.95
N ASP A 127 21.48 -9.03 5.72
CA ASP A 127 22.55 -8.27 6.38
C ASP A 127 22.56 -6.84 5.83
N GLU A 128 22.07 -5.89 6.61
CA GLU A 128 21.98 -4.48 6.25
C GLU A 128 23.33 -3.80 6.07
N THR A 129 24.38 -4.32 6.71
CA THR A 129 25.74 -3.79 6.57
C THR A 129 26.35 -4.22 5.23
N ALA A 130 26.20 -5.50 4.88
CA ALA A 130 26.69 -6.03 3.60
C ALA A 130 25.83 -5.61 2.40
N HIS A 131 24.52 -5.43 2.63
CA HIS A 131 23.53 -5.14 1.58
C HIS A 131 22.56 -4.03 2.04
N PRO A 132 23.01 -2.76 2.11
CA PRO A 132 22.21 -1.66 2.68
C PRO A 132 20.90 -1.39 1.95
N ASP A 133 20.83 -1.74 0.65
CA ASP A 133 19.64 -1.52 -0.18
C ASP A 133 18.74 -2.77 -0.30
N SER A 134 19.08 -3.86 0.39
CA SER A 134 18.36 -5.14 0.28
C SER A 134 16.89 -5.00 0.66
N GLY A 135 16.00 -5.36 -0.28
CA GLY A 135 14.57 -5.43 -0.06
C GLY A 135 13.89 -4.11 0.30
N LEU A 136 14.59 -2.95 0.14
CA LEU A 136 13.97 -1.65 0.37
C LEU A 136 12.80 -1.42 -0.57
N LEU A 137 11.70 -0.88 -0.04
CA LEU A 137 10.64 -0.29 -0.85
C LEU A 137 11.08 1.11 -1.27
N ALA A 138 11.19 1.35 -2.55
CA ALA A 138 11.50 2.65 -3.15
C ALA A 138 10.23 3.30 -3.67
N LEU A 139 9.91 4.52 -3.20
CA LEU A 139 8.82 5.37 -3.65
C LEU A 139 9.43 6.50 -4.48
N VAL A 140 9.02 6.62 -5.74
CA VAL A 140 9.61 7.56 -6.69
C VAL A 140 8.86 8.88 -6.67
N ASP A 141 9.57 10.01 -6.57
CA ASP A 141 8.96 11.33 -6.67
C ASP A 141 8.31 11.50 -8.06
N PRO A 142 7.01 11.76 -8.14
CA PRO A 142 6.30 11.90 -9.41
C PRO A 142 6.66 13.16 -10.18
N ARG A 143 7.35 14.10 -9.55
CA ARG A 143 7.76 15.36 -10.18
C ARG A 143 9.04 15.17 -10.98
N HIS A 144 8.94 15.35 -12.28
CA HIS A 144 10.09 15.22 -13.18
C HIS A 144 10.99 16.46 -13.14
N GLY A 145 12.30 16.26 -13.21
CA GLY A 145 13.28 17.32 -13.41
C GLY A 145 13.74 18.08 -12.16
N GLY A 146 13.34 17.62 -10.96
CA GLY A 146 13.91 18.14 -9.72
C GLY A 146 15.41 17.83 -9.65
N ARG A 147 16.24 18.85 -9.36
CA ARG A 147 17.68 18.64 -9.11
C ARG A 147 17.93 18.65 -7.61
N PRO A 148 18.54 17.60 -7.05
CA PRO A 148 18.95 17.60 -5.65
C PRO A 148 19.87 18.80 -5.36
N MET A 149 19.68 19.44 -4.22
CA MET A 149 20.61 20.46 -3.74
C MET A 149 21.84 19.76 -3.12
N PRO A 150 23.07 20.11 -3.54
CA PRO A 150 24.26 19.48 -2.98
C PRO A 150 24.32 19.62 -1.45
N GLY A 151 24.45 18.50 -0.76
CA GLY A 151 24.53 18.45 0.71
C GLY A 151 23.19 18.66 1.45
N LEU A 152 22.07 18.79 0.76
CA LEU A 152 20.74 18.96 1.34
C LEU A 152 19.76 17.99 0.68
N ASP A 153 19.14 17.13 1.48
CA ASP A 153 18.10 16.18 1.00
C ASP A 153 16.72 16.85 0.96
N LEU A 154 16.62 18.01 0.31
CA LEU A 154 15.35 18.74 0.18
C LEU A 154 14.54 18.34 -1.05
N VAL A 155 15.19 17.79 -2.07
CA VAL A 155 14.57 17.38 -3.32
C VAL A 155 15.17 16.03 -3.72
N GLY A 156 14.75 14.99 -3.03
CA GLY A 156 15.08 13.61 -3.38
C GLY A 156 14.26 13.16 -4.59
N THR A 157 14.80 12.23 -5.38
CA THR A 157 14.10 11.59 -6.48
C THR A 157 13.38 10.30 -6.03
N THR A 158 13.82 9.74 -4.91
CA THR A 158 13.32 8.48 -4.39
C THR A 158 13.40 8.47 -2.87
N PHE A 159 12.30 8.14 -2.22
CA PHE A 159 12.27 7.82 -0.79
C PHE A 159 12.36 6.30 -0.63
N THR A 160 13.19 5.81 0.27
CA THR A 160 13.32 4.37 0.55
C THR A 160 12.84 4.05 1.95
N ALA A 161 12.03 2.99 2.06
CA ALA A 161 11.56 2.45 3.34
C ALA A 161 12.15 1.05 3.57
N ARG A 162 12.77 0.89 4.75
CA ARG A 162 13.32 -0.40 5.16
C ARG A 162 12.23 -1.34 5.65
N PRO A 163 12.24 -2.62 5.19
CA PRO A 163 11.36 -3.64 5.74
C PRO A 163 11.58 -3.80 7.24
N HIS A 164 10.48 -3.89 7.98
CA HIS A 164 10.48 -4.20 9.40
C HIS A 164 9.24 -5.05 9.69
N THR A 165 9.42 -6.22 10.31
CA THR A 165 8.30 -7.11 10.65
C THR A 165 7.25 -6.38 11.50
N GLY A 166 5.98 -6.47 11.11
CA GLY A 166 4.87 -5.75 11.75
C GLY A 166 4.68 -4.30 11.27
N ARG A 167 5.49 -3.81 10.32
CA ARG A 167 5.34 -2.45 9.76
C ARG A 167 4.37 -2.45 8.57
N LEU A 168 3.47 -1.47 8.58
CA LEU A 168 2.56 -1.14 7.48
C LEU A 168 2.94 0.24 6.92
N LEU A 169 3.09 0.31 5.61
CA LEU A 169 3.16 1.56 4.85
C LEU A 169 1.85 1.78 4.10
N VAL A 170 1.37 3.03 4.10
CA VAL A 170 0.16 3.46 3.38
C VAL A 170 0.52 4.66 2.52
N PHE A 171 0.33 4.57 1.21
CA PHE A 171 0.66 5.60 0.23
C PHE A 171 -0.37 5.63 -0.91
N PRO A 172 -0.45 6.74 -1.71
CA PRO A 172 -1.37 6.83 -2.83
C PRO A 172 -1.14 5.73 -3.86
N GLY A 173 -2.21 5.13 -4.40
CA GLY A 173 -2.12 4.06 -5.38
C GLY A 173 -1.37 4.44 -6.68
N TRP A 174 -1.43 5.71 -7.08
CA TRP A 174 -0.73 6.23 -8.26
C TRP A 174 0.78 6.41 -8.07
N LEU A 175 1.32 6.26 -6.84
CA LEU A 175 2.73 6.51 -6.57
C LEU A 175 3.59 5.38 -7.13
N LEU A 176 4.47 5.71 -8.09
CA LEU A 176 5.41 4.76 -8.69
C LEU A 176 6.35 4.21 -7.62
N HIS A 177 6.45 2.89 -7.55
CA HIS A 177 7.26 2.22 -6.55
C HIS A 177 7.83 0.90 -7.05
N TYR A 178 8.87 0.43 -6.37
CA TYR A 178 9.48 -0.87 -6.62
C TYR A 178 10.19 -1.39 -5.36
N VAL A 179 10.57 -2.65 -5.36
CA VAL A 179 11.34 -3.27 -4.29
C VAL A 179 12.70 -3.66 -4.83
N ASN A 180 13.76 -3.19 -4.18
CA ASN A 180 15.14 -3.57 -4.48
C ASN A 180 15.35 -5.08 -4.28
N ALA A 181 16.35 -5.63 -4.98
CA ALA A 181 16.68 -7.05 -4.86
C ALA A 181 16.95 -7.44 -3.41
N TYR A 182 16.21 -8.43 -2.93
CA TYR A 182 16.37 -8.97 -1.58
C TYR A 182 17.63 -9.84 -1.49
N ARG A 183 18.38 -9.77 -0.39
CA ARG A 183 19.68 -10.44 -0.19
C ARG A 183 19.77 -11.16 1.16
N GLY A 184 18.72 -11.88 1.55
CA GLY A 184 18.70 -12.70 2.77
C GLY A 184 18.67 -14.19 2.47
N GLN A 185 18.87 -15.00 3.52
CA GLN A 185 18.81 -16.46 3.47
C GLN A 185 17.37 -16.95 3.72
N ARG A 186 16.66 -16.33 4.66
CA ARG A 186 15.24 -16.61 4.92
C ARG A 186 14.37 -15.82 3.95
N PRO A 187 13.18 -16.36 3.59
CA PRO A 187 12.23 -15.61 2.77
C PRO A 187 11.79 -14.30 3.45
N ARG A 188 11.65 -13.23 2.67
CA ARG A 188 10.93 -12.01 3.05
C ARG A 188 9.49 -12.17 2.60
N VAL A 189 8.53 -11.97 3.53
CA VAL A 189 7.10 -12.12 3.29
C VAL A 189 6.40 -10.77 3.51
N ALA A 190 5.67 -10.31 2.51
CA ALA A 190 4.86 -9.10 2.61
C ALA A 190 3.45 -9.34 2.06
N VAL A 191 2.48 -8.61 2.60
CA VAL A 191 1.12 -8.52 2.07
C VAL A 191 0.88 -7.11 1.58
N SER A 192 0.55 -6.98 0.30
CA SER A 192 0.12 -5.72 -0.31
C SER A 192 -1.41 -5.68 -0.40
N CYS A 193 -1.98 -4.48 -0.24
CA CYS A 193 -3.41 -4.30 -0.38
C CYS A 193 -3.71 -2.97 -1.07
N ASN A 194 -4.50 -3.04 -2.13
CA ASN A 194 -5.09 -1.90 -2.81
C ASN A 194 -6.46 -1.59 -2.21
N VAL A 195 -6.68 -0.32 -1.86
CA VAL A 195 -7.90 0.13 -1.20
C VAL A 195 -8.59 1.21 -2.03
N THR A 196 -9.90 1.01 -2.24
CA THR A 196 -10.79 1.94 -2.93
C THR A 196 -11.87 2.46 -1.99
N PHE A 197 -12.31 3.68 -2.22
CA PHE A 197 -13.39 4.35 -1.49
C PHE A 197 -14.49 4.74 -2.45
N GLU A 198 -15.73 4.37 -2.14
CA GLU A 198 -16.91 4.73 -2.91
C GLU A 198 -17.90 5.45 -2.01
N LEU A 199 -18.46 6.57 -2.48
CA LEU A 199 -19.53 7.26 -1.76
C LEU A 199 -20.74 6.35 -1.60
N VAL A 200 -21.22 6.22 -0.37
CA VAL A 200 -22.55 5.65 -0.13
C VAL A 200 -23.56 6.70 -0.58
N SER A 201 -24.10 6.54 -1.81
CA SER A 201 -25.19 7.41 -2.27
C SER A 201 -26.38 7.26 -1.30
N PRO A 202 -26.97 8.37 -0.82
CA PRO A 202 -28.24 8.26 -0.10
C PRO A 202 -29.25 7.55 -1.02
N VAL A 203 -29.91 6.55 -0.48
CA VAL A 203 -31.02 5.88 -1.17
C VAL A 203 -31.98 6.98 -1.60
N ARG A 204 -32.11 7.23 -2.91
CA ARG A 204 -33.16 8.14 -3.42
C ARG A 204 -34.47 7.45 -3.13
N ASP A 205 -35.18 7.98 -2.13
CA ASP A 205 -36.57 7.64 -1.95
C ASP A 205 -37.31 8.04 -3.24
N GLN A 206 -37.83 7.05 -3.96
CA GLN A 206 -38.49 7.27 -5.24
C GLN A 206 -39.88 7.92 -5.10
N SER A 207 -40.18 8.54 -3.95
CA SER A 207 -41.48 9.12 -3.66
C SER A 207 -41.66 10.59 -4.05
N THR A 208 -40.63 11.28 -4.62
CA THR A 208 -40.81 12.65 -5.13
C THR A 208 -40.21 12.80 -6.52
N ALA A 209 -41.03 12.45 -7.54
CA ALA A 209 -40.84 12.91 -8.89
C ALA A 209 -41.12 14.42 -8.95
N GLY A 210 -40.09 15.23 -8.89
CA GLY A 210 -40.15 16.68 -8.99
C GLY A 210 -38.86 17.21 -9.62
N SER A 211 -38.93 17.54 -10.90
CA SER A 211 -37.99 18.30 -11.71
C SER A 211 -37.08 19.23 -10.90
N THR A 212 -35.76 19.11 -11.04
CA THR A 212 -34.88 20.28 -10.90
C THR A 212 -33.61 20.13 -11.72
N ALA A 213 -33.37 21.15 -12.50
CA ALA A 213 -32.35 21.31 -13.52
C ALA A 213 -30.90 21.14 -13.02
N LEU A 214 -30.05 20.56 -13.90
CA LEU A 214 -28.60 20.59 -13.84
C LEU A 214 -28.09 22.05 -13.70
N ARG A 215 -27.45 22.36 -12.58
CA ARG A 215 -26.57 23.54 -12.51
C ARG A 215 -25.20 23.18 -13.05
N ARG A 216 -24.86 23.74 -14.22
CA ARG A 216 -23.49 23.75 -14.74
C ARG A 216 -22.65 24.69 -13.87
N PHE A 217 -21.56 24.18 -13.32
CA PHE A 217 -20.53 25.04 -12.75
C PHE A 217 -19.68 25.63 -13.90
N THR A 218 -19.81 26.93 -14.10
CA THR A 218 -18.87 27.73 -14.90
C THR A 218 -17.76 28.19 -13.98
N THR A 219 -16.54 27.79 -14.25
CA THR A 219 -15.33 28.34 -13.65
C THR A 219 -15.11 29.75 -14.22
N SER A 220 -15.18 30.77 -13.36
CA SER A 220 -14.62 32.10 -13.68
C SER A 220 -13.16 32.10 -13.23
N ALA A 221 -12.28 32.40 -14.20
CA ALA A 221 -10.90 32.72 -13.97
C ALA A 221 -10.76 34.10 -13.31
N VAL A 222 -9.91 34.21 -12.31
CA VAL A 222 -9.07 35.39 -12.00
C VAL A 222 -7.74 34.87 -11.49
#